data_420835a5212579837d60a149c7ac12d1
#
_entry.id   420835a5212579837d60a149c7ac12d1
#
_cell.length_a   1.000
_cell.length_b   1.000
_cell.length_c   1.000
_cell.angle_alpha   90.00
_cell.angle_beta   90.00
_cell.angle_gamma   90.00
#
_symmetry.space_group_name_H-M   'P 1'
#
loop_
_entity.id
_entity.type
_entity.pdbx_description
1 polymer ?
#
loop_
_entity_poly.entity_id
_entity_poly.type
_entity_poly.pdbx_seq_one_letter_code
_entity_poly.pdbx_strand_id
1 'polypeptide(L)'
;AMAQTVKGIFTEVIVAPGFEPEALEILREKKNLRLLVLPENFAREAIEYRPISGGALFQEADRLQAEGDDPKNWTLVAGEPADEATLRDLEFAWRALRSPKSNAILLADNGAAVGIGMGQVNRVDSCKLSVERANTLGGEGNERARGAVAASDAFFPFADGLQVLSLIHISEP
;
A
#
# COMPACT_ATOMS: atom_id res chain seq x y z
N ALA A 1 -13.77 -17.16 5.71
CA ALA A 1 -12.30 -17.14 5.81
C ALA A 1 -11.81 -15.80 6.39
N MET A 2 -11.98 -14.66 5.72
CA MET A 2 -11.47 -13.34 6.14
C MET A 2 -11.84 -12.96 7.59
N ALA A 3 -13.09 -13.16 8.02
CA ALA A 3 -13.52 -12.84 9.37
C ALA A 3 -12.72 -13.59 10.46
N GLN A 4 -12.33 -14.82 10.23
CA GLN A 4 -11.50 -15.60 11.15
C GLN A 4 -10.09 -15.00 11.28
N THR A 5 -9.49 -14.58 10.19
CA THR A 5 -8.18 -13.93 10.21
C THR A 5 -8.23 -12.59 10.95
N VAL A 6 -9.22 -11.75 10.63
CA VAL A 6 -9.40 -10.41 11.24
C VAL A 6 -9.74 -10.52 12.74
N LYS A 7 -10.40 -11.60 13.17
CA LYS A 7 -10.72 -11.84 14.59
C LYS A 7 -9.48 -11.79 15.49
N GLY A 8 -8.33 -12.30 14.99
CA GLY A 8 -7.06 -12.30 15.71
C GLY A 8 -6.32 -10.95 15.71
N ILE A 9 -6.73 -10.00 14.89
CA ILE A 9 -6.06 -8.71 14.73
C ILE A 9 -6.80 -7.64 15.54
N PHE A 10 -6.05 -6.75 16.22
CA PHE A 10 -6.66 -5.60 16.87
C PHE A 10 -7.32 -4.71 15.80
N THR A 11 -8.64 -4.58 15.87
CA THR A 11 -9.44 -3.86 14.89
C THR A 11 -10.60 -3.17 15.61
N GLU A 12 -10.79 -1.89 15.36
CA GLU A 12 -11.85 -1.08 15.98
C GLU A 12 -13.03 -0.85 15.04
N VAL A 13 -12.76 -0.77 13.73
CA VAL A 13 -13.79 -0.50 12.71
C VAL A 13 -13.53 -1.34 11.47
N ILE A 14 -14.57 -1.95 10.93
CA ILE A 14 -14.56 -2.58 9.60
C ILE A 14 -15.65 -1.93 8.77
N VAL A 15 -15.30 -1.47 7.58
CA VAL A 15 -16.23 -0.98 6.57
C VAL A 15 -16.22 -1.95 5.39
N ALA A 16 -17.38 -2.41 4.98
CA ALA A 16 -17.52 -3.33 3.84
C ALA A 16 -18.83 -3.07 3.10
N PRO A 17 -18.93 -3.48 1.82
CA PRO A 17 -20.19 -3.43 1.09
C PRO A 17 -21.30 -4.30 1.71
N GLY A 18 -20.91 -5.35 2.44
CA GLY A 18 -21.81 -6.24 3.15
C GLY A 18 -21.03 -7.23 4.00
N PHE A 19 -21.77 -7.96 4.82
CA PHE A 19 -21.24 -9.04 5.67
C PHE A 19 -22.13 -10.26 5.53
N GLU A 20 -21.52 -11.40 5.25
CA GLU A 20 -22.24 -12.67 5.31
C GLU A 20 -22.63 -13.00 6.76
N PRO A 21 -23.75 -13.74 6.97
CA PRO A 21 -24.24 -14.07 8.32
C PRO A 21 -23.17 -14.69 9.22
N GLU A 22 -22.44 -15.68 8.70
CA GLU A 22 -21.36 -16.34 9.45
C GLU A 22 -20.21 -15.37 9.83
N ALA A 23 -19.89 -14.42 8.94
CA ALA A 23 -18.90 -13.39 9.23
C ALA A 23 -19.34 -12.46 10.36
N LEU A 24 -20.64 -12.09 10.40
CA LEU A 24 -21.21 -11.28 11.46
C LEU A 24 -21.15 -11.99 12.81
N GLU A 25 -21.46 -13.29 12.87
CA GLU A 25 -21.35 -14.07 14.10
C GLU A 25 -19.94 -14.04 14.66
N ILE A 26 -18.94 -14.30 13.81
CA ILE A 26 -17.53 -14.30 14.21
C ILE A 26 -17.08 -12.91 14.69
N LEU A 27 -17.41 -11.85 13.96
CA LEU A 27 -16.94 -10.50 14.24
C LEU A 27 -17.64 -9.87 15.45
N ARG A 28 -18.91 -10.20 15.71
CA ARG A 28 -19.68 -9.73 16.88
C ARG A 28 -19.13 -10.23 18.22
N GLU A 29 -18.33 -11.27 18.23
CA GLU A 29 -17.65 -11.69 19.47
C GLU A 29 -16.69 -10.60 20.01
N LYS A 30 -16.24 -9.67 19.15
CA LYS A 30 -15.43 -8.51 19.54
C LYS A 30 -16.35 -7.35 19.96
N LYS A 31 -16.58 -7.18 21.25
CA LYS A 31 -17.54 -6.21 21.83
C LYS A 31 -17.32 -4.76 21.39
N ASN A 32 -16.09 -4.37 21.10
CA ASN A 32 -15.73 -2.98 20.74
C ASN A 32 -15.54 -2.78 19.23
N LEU A 33 -15.75 -3.82 18.41
CA LEU A 33 -15.65 -3.73 16.97
C LEU A 33 -16.92 -3.11 16.38
N ARG A 34 -16.76 -2.08 15.58
CA ARG A 34 -17.82 -1.42 14.83
C ARG A 34 -17.84 -1.93 13.40
N LEU A 35 -18.98 -2.47 12.98
CA LEU A 35 -19.19 -2.95 11.61
C LEU A 35 -20.06 -1.96 10.87
N LEU A 36 -19.54 -1.37 9.81
CA LEU A 36 -20.23 -0.39 8.99
C LEU A 36 -20.46 -0.96 7.59
N VAL A 37 -21.69 -0.88 7.10
CA VAL A 37 -22.01 -1.24 5.72
C VAL A 37 -21.94 0.00 4.84
N LEU A 38 -21.14 -0.09 3.78
CA LEU A 38 -21.06 0.96 2.78
C LEU A 38 -22.30 0.88 1.88
N PRO A 39 -23.10 1.97 1.72
CA PRO A 39 -24.25 1.95 0.82
C PRO A 39 -23.86 1.63 -0.62
N GLU A 40 -24.70 0.88 -1.34
CA GLU A 40 -24.44 0.50 -2.75
C GLU A 40 -24.30 1.72 -3.66
N ASN A 41 -24.99 2.81 -3.35
CA ASN A 41 -24.94 4.06 -4.10
C ASN A 41 -23.90 5.05 -3.58
N PHE A 42 -22.97 4.61 -2.72
CA PHE A 42 -21.91 5.50 -2.25
C PHE A 42 -21.05 5.97 -3.41
N ALA A 43 -21.02 7.26 -3.64
CA ALA A 43 -20.14 7.92 -4.59
C ALA A 43 -19.15 8.80 -3.83
N ARG A 44 -17.86 8.70 -4.20
CA ARG A 44 -16.86 9.64 -3.69
C ARG A 44 -17.07 11.01 -4.33
N GLU A 45 -16.83 12.06 -3.55
CA GLU A 45 -16.81 13.42 -4.08
C GLU A 45 -15.77 13.53 -5.22
N ALA A 46 -16.13 14.28 -6.24
CA ALA A 46 -15.27 14.51 -7.41
C ALA A 46 -14.13 15.50 -7.10
N ILE A 47 -14.37 16.36 -6.11
CA ILE A 47 -13.45 17.44 -5.72
C ILE A 47 -13.15 17.34 -4.23
N GLU A 48 -11.89 17.42 -3.89
CA GLU A 48 -11.44 17.57 -2.52
C GLU A 48 -11.23 19.05 -2.18
N TYR A 49 -11.70 19.43 -0.99
CA TYR A 49 -11.61 20.79 -0.48
C TYR A 49 -10.83 20.81 0.83
N ARG A 50 -9.88 21.74 0.93
CA ARG A 50 -9.12 21.97 2.15
C ARG A 50 -9.11 23.47 2.51
N PRO A 51 -9.70 23.86 3.66
CA PRO A 51 -9.60 25.23 4.14
C PRO A 51 -8.15 25.52 4.57
N ILE A 52 -7.67 26.70 4.22
CA ILE A 52 -6.39 27.25 4.67
C ILE A 52 -6.60 28.66 5.20
N SER A 53 -5.60 29.22 5.91
CA SER A 53 -5.67 30.62 6.34
C SER A 53 -5.76 31.55 5.13
N GLY A 54 -6.82 32.35 5.06
CA GLY A 54 -7.05 33.30 3.97
C GLY A 54 -7.61 32.72 2.68
N GLY A 55 -7.96 31.43 2.63
CA GLY A 55 -8.49 30.83 1.40
C GLY A 55 -8.84 29.36 1.49
N ALA A 56 -8.84 28.71 0.34
CA ALA A 56 -9.11 27.29 0.22
C ALA A 56 -8.34 26.65 -0.94
N LEU A 57 -7.98 25.40 -0.79
CA LEU A 57 -7.43 24.57 -1.86
C LEU A 57 -8.52 23.64 -2.38
N PHE A 58 -8.63 23.58 -3.70
CA PHE A 58 -9.50 22.65 -4.40
C PHE A 58 -8.65 21.80 -5.34
N GLN A 59 -8.93 20.51 -5.37
CA GLN A 59 -8.32 19.59 -6.32
C GLN A 59 -9.31 18.51 -6.71
N GLU A 60 -9.10 17.91 -7.87
CA GLU A 60 -9.80 16.68 -8.21
C GLU A 60 -9.43 15.58 -7.23
N ALA A 61 -10.42 14.79 -6.82
CA ALA A 61 -10.17 13.65 -5.96
C ALA A 61 -9.24 12.66 -6.64
N ASP A 62 -8.27 12.15 -5.87
CA ASP A 62 -7.31 11.17 -6.37
C ASP A 62 -8.01 9.85 -6.70
N ARG A 63 -8.01 9.45 -7.96
CA ARG A 63 -8.64 8.25 -8.49
C ARG A 63 -7.65 7.45 -9.34
N LEU A 64 -7.87 6.14 -9.42
CA LEU A 64 -7.18 5.27 -10.37
C LEU A 64 -7.80 5.46 -11.76
N GLN A 65 -7.41 6.50 -12.47
CA GLN A 65 -7.99 6.91 -13.76
C GLN A 65 -6.96 7.50 -14.73
N ALA A 66 -5.74 7.78 -14.28
CA ALA A 66 -4.68 8.26 -15.16
C ALA A 66 -4.21 7.12 -16.06
N GLU A 67 -3.73 7.47 -17.27
CA GLU A 67 -3.23 6.50 -18.23
C GLU A 67 -2.09 5.64 -17.65
N GLY A 68 -1.21 6.23 -16.84
CA GLY A 68 -0.13 5.54 -16.14
C GLY A 68 -0.57 4.63 -14.99
N ASP A 69 -1.83 4.66 -14.59
CA ASP A 69 -2.39 3.75 -13.57
C ASP A 69 -2.69 2.36 -14.13
N ASP A 70 -2.80 2.22 -15.45
CA ASP A 70 -3.00 0.92 -16.13
C ASP A 70 -1.63 0.28 -16.42
N PRO A 71 -1.32 -0.90 -15.84
CA PRO A 71 -0.06 -1.60 -16.07
C PRO A 71 0.25 -1.90 -17.54
N LYS A 72 -0.78 -1.97 -18.40
CA LYS A 72 -0.63 -2.15 -19.85
C LYS A 72 0.11 -1.00 -20.53
N ASN A 73 0.08 0.17 -19.91
CA ASN A 73 0.73 1.36 -20.41
C ASN A 73 2.14 1.57 -19.83
N TRP A 74 2.59 0.67 -18.95
CA TRP A 74 3.93 0.78 -18.38
C TRP A 74 5.00 0.40 -19.37
N THR A 75 6.12 1.11 -19.32
CA THR A 75 7.28 0.86 -20.17
C THR A 75 8.42 0.33 -19.31
N LEU A 76 8.97 -0.83 -19.68
CA LEU A 76 10.18 -1.34 -19.06
C LEU A 76 11.36 -0.43 -19.48
N VAL A 77 12.01 0.17 -18.48
CA VAL A 77 13.13 1.10 -18.71
C VAL A 77 14.48 0.49 -18.38
N ALA A 78 14.52 -0.58 -17.59
CA ALA A 78 15.75 -1.29 -17.23
C ALA A 78 15.43 -2.69 -16.70
N GLY A 79 16.38 -3.61 -16.78
CA GLY A 79 16.26 -4.99 -16.30
C GLY A 79 15.54 -5.92 -17.28
N GLU A 80 15.22 -7.11 -16.80
CA GLU A 80 14.46 -8.11 -17.56
C GLU A 80 12.95 -7.90 -17.36
N PRO A 81 12.12 -8.33 -18.34
CA PRO A 81 10.68 -8.29 -18.19
C PRO A 81 10.21 -9.07 -16.97
N ALA A 82 9.35 -8.45 -16.17
CA ALA A 82 8.73 -9.11 -15.03
C ALA A 82 7.72 -10.17 -15.50
N ASP A 83 7.65 -11.27 -14.78
CA ASP A 83 6.63 -12.29 -14.99
C ASP A 83 5.23 -11.80 -14.52
N GLU A 84 4.20 -12.58 -14.81
CA GLU A 84 2.82 -12.20 -14.46
C GLU A 84 2.58 -12.07 -12.95
N ALA A 85 3.28 -12.85 -12.11
CA ALA A 85 3.13 -12.76 -10.66
C ALA A 85 3.73 -11.45 -10.14
N THR A 86 4.95 -11.14 -10.57
CA THR A 86 5.63 -9.89 -10.27
C THR A 86 4.85 -8.67 -10.77
N LEU A 87 4.26 -8.74 -11.98
CA LEU A 87 3.42 -7.64 -12.51
C LEU A 87 2.17 -7.42 -11.66
N ARG A 88 1.52 -8.49 -11.16
CA ARG A 88 0.38 -8.36 -10.24
C ARG A 88 0.79 -7.68 -8.93
N ASP A 89 1.95 -8.01 -8.38
CA ASP A 89 2.45 -7.38 -7.17
C ASP A 89 2.84 -5.92 -7.39
N LEU A 90 3.42 -5.59 -8.55
CA LEU A 90 3.69 -4.21 -8.95
C LEU A 90 2.40 -3.39 -9.09
N GLU A 91 1.36 -3.94 -9.74
CA GLU A 91 0.04 -3.29 -9.83
C GLU A 91 -0.58 -3.08 -8.44
N PHE A 92 -0.52 -4.09 -7.58
CA PHE A 92 -0.98 -3.98 -6.20
C PHE A 92 -0.23 -2.89 -5.44
N ALA A 93 1.11 -2.89 -5.51
CA ALA A 93 1.96 -1.90 -4.88
C ALA A 93 1.64 -0.47 -5.35
N TRP A 94 1.47 -0.28 -6.67
CA TRP A 94 1.09 1.01 -7.26
C TRP A 94 -0.25 1.52 -6.75
N ARG A 95 -1.26 0.66 -6.72
CA ARG A 95 -2.60 1.01 -6.23
C ARG A 95 -2.61 1.32 -4.73
N ALA A 96 -1.91 0.53 -3.92
CA ALA A 96 -1.83 0.70 -2.48
C ALA A 96 -1.03 1.95 -2.08
N LEU A 97 0.00 2.30 -2.85
CA LEU A 97 0.87 3.44 -2.60
C LEU A 97 0.15 4.80 -2.59
N ARG A 98 -1.04 4.91 -3.16
CA ARG A 98 -1.84 6.15 -3.15
C ARG A 98 -2.28 6.59 -1.74
N SER A 99 -2.32 5.67 -0.80
CA SER A 99 -2.72 5.96 0.59
C SER A 99 -1.61 6.49 1.49
N PRO A 100 -0.36 5.97 1.43
CA PRO A 100 0.76 6.50 2.19
C PRO A 100 1.09 7.95 1.86
N LYS A 101 1.50 8.70 2.88
CA LYS A 101 1.91 10.11 2.72
C LYS A 101 3.34 10.22 2.22
N SER A 102 3.58 11.16 1.31
CA SER A 102 4.92 11.48 0.78
C SER A 102 5.94 11.84 1.88
N ASN A 103 7.18 11.58 1.69
CA ASN A 103 7.74 10.70 0.68
C ASN A 103 7.40 9.25 1.01
N ALA A 104 6.89 8.48 0.06
CA ALA A 104 6.42 7.14 0.33
C ALA A 104 7.08 6.09 -0.57
N ILE A 105 7.44 4.97 0.06
CA ILE A 105 7.85 3.72 -0.58
C ILE A 105 7.00 2.60 0.01
N LEU A 106 6.44 1.78 -0.86
CA LEU A 106 5.69 0.58 -0.47
C LEU A 106 6.33 -0.65 -1.07
N LEU A 107 6.59 -1.63 -0.23
CA LEU A 107 7.03 -2.96 -0.63
C LEU A 107 5.85 -3.91 -0.62
N ALA A 108 5.73 -4.73 -1.67
CA ALA A 108 4.66 -5.72 -1.77
C ALA A 108 5.19 -7.09 -2.20
N ASP A 109 4.55 -8.13 -1.71
CA ASP A 109 4.82 -9.52 -2.04
C ASP A 109 3.53 -10.33 -1.90
N ASN A 110 3.23 -11.17 -2.89
CA ASN A 110 2.06 -12.04 -2.92
C ASN A 110 0.73 -11.32 -2.65
N GLY A 111 0.53 -10.14 -3.26
CA GLY A 111 -0.68 -9.33 -3.13
C GLY A 111 -0.87 -8.66 -1.78
N ALA A 112 0.18 -8.52 -0.98
CA ALA A 112 0.14 -7.88 0.32
C ALA A 112 1.24 -6.82 0.46
N ALA A 113 0.95 -5.68 1.11
CA ALA A 113 1.95 -4.73 1.53
C ALA A 113 2.77 -5.32 2.68
N VAL A 114 4.07 -5.52 2.47
CA VAL A 114 4.97 -6.12 3.47
C VAL A 114 5.77 -5.08 4.25
N GLY A 115 5.98 -3.90 3.68
CA GLY A 115 6.67 -2.80 4.35
C GLY A 115 6.31 -1.45 3.74
N ILE A 116 6.13 -0.44 4.56
CA ILE A 116 5.79 0.92 4.11
C ILE A 116 6.66 1.92 4.86
N GLY A 117 7.42 2.73 4.11
CA GLY A 117 8.06 3.94 4.59
C GLY A 117 7.28 5.13 4.07
N MET A 118 6.79 6.01 4.95
CA MET A 118 5.96 7.15 4.56
C MET A 118 6.15 8.34 5.48
N GLY A 119 5.77 9.54 5.01
CA GLY A 119 5.83 10.78 5.78
C GLY A 119 7.26 11.24 6.09
N GLN A 120 8.25 10.74 5.35
CA GLN A 120 9.64 11.05 5.57
C GLN A 120 10.06 12.32 4.81
N VAL A 121 11.07 13.01 5.33
CA VAL A 121 11.58 14.25 4.74
C VAL A 121 12.36 14.01 3.45
N ASN A 122 12.82 12.79 3.22
CA ASN A 122 13.52 12.39 2.00
C ASN A 122 13.16 10.96 1.57
N ARG A 123 13.49 10.62 0.33
CA ARG A 123 13.16 9.32 -0.28
C ARG A 123 13.97 8.16 0.30
N VAL A 124 15.23 8.40 0.61
CA VAL A 124 16.14 7.38 1.15
C VAL A 124 15.66 6.88 2.51
N ASP A 125 15.20 7.77 3.38
CA ASP A 125 14.66 7.37 4.69
C ASP A 125 13.38 6.55 4.53
N SER A 126 12.54 6.88 3.53
CA SER A 126 11.37 6.05 3.20
C SER A 126 11.77 4.66 2.72
N CYS A 127 12.82 4.54 1.90
CA CYS A 127 13.36 3.24 1.47
C CYS A 127 13.82 2.42 2.68
N LYS A 128 14.67 3.00 3.52
CA LYS A 128 15.18 2.33 4.73
C LYS A 128 14.05 1.89 5.66
N LEU A 129 13.10 2.80 5.92
CA LEU A 129 11.97 2.52 6.80
C LEU A 129 11.07 1.42 6.24
N SER A 130 10.82 1.38 4.93
CA SER A 130 10.01 0.33 4.31
C SER A 130 10.64 -1.06 4.49
N VAL A 131 11.95 -1.16 4.32
CA VAL A 131 12.73 -2.39 4.51
C VAL A 131 12.74 -2.82 5.99
N GLU A 132 13.06 -1.89 6.88
CA GLU A 132 13.05 -2.14 8.33
C GLU A 132 11.70 -2.67 8.79
N ARG A 133 10.61 -2.01 8.38
CA ARG A 133 9.24 -2.44 8.72
C ARG A 133 8.89 -3.81 8.15
N ALA A 134 9.27 -4.09 6.90
CA ALA A 134 9.03 -5.39 6.30
C ALA A 134 9.68 -6.51 7.11
N ASN A 135 10.94 -6.32 7.52
CA ASN A 135 11.71 -7.36 8.21
C ASN A 135 11.39 -7.46 9.70
N THR A 136 11.17 -6.33 10.40
CA THR A 136 10.85 -6.35 11.84
C THR A 136 9.44 -6.85 12.12
N LEU A 137 8.45 -6.49 11.29
CA LEU A 137 7.07 -6.94 11.44
C LEU A 137 6.82 -8.37 10.95
N GLY A 138 7.77 -8.93 10.22
CA GLY A 138 7.72 -10.33 9.76
C GLY A 138 7.98 -11.36 10.86
N GLY A 139 8.49 -10.93 12.01
CA GLY A 139 8.99 -11.80 13.07
C GLY A 139 10.47 -12.17 12.90
N GLU A 140 11.05 -12.74 13.95
CA GLU A 140 12.47 -13.08 13.99
C GLU A 140 12.85 -14.06 12.86
N GLY A 141 13.88 -13.71 12.10
CA GLY A 141 14.40 -14.52 10.98
C GLY A 141 13.56 -14.45 9.69
N ASN A 142 12.52 -13.62 9.63
CA ASN A 142 11.67 -13.49 8.45
C ASN A 142 11.96 -12.17 7.70
N GLU A 143 12.82 -12.22 6.69
CA GLU A 143 13.17 -11.08 5.84
C GLU A 143 12.10 -10.87 4.73
N ARG A 144 10.96 -10.30 5.09
CA ARG A 144 9.84 -10.08 4.16
C ARG A 144 10.12 -9.05 3.05
N ALA A 145 11.17 -8.25 3.20
CA ALA A 145 11.62 -7.36 2.14
C ALA A 145 12.29 -8.11 0.99
N ARG A 146 12.87 -9.28 1.25
CA ARG A 146 13.60 -10.06 0.25
C ARG A 146 12.66 -10.54 -0.85
N GLY A 147 12.96 -10.18 -2.10
CA GLY A 147 12.15 -10.53 -3.26
C GLY A 147 10.88 -9.73 -3.45
N ALA A 148 10.53 -8.82 -2.51
CA ALA A 148 9.36 -7.95 -2.65
C ALA A 148 9.55 -6.93 -3.78
N VAL A 149 8.48 -6.56 -4.46
CA VAL A 149 8.47 -5.44 -5.40
C VAL A 149 8.33 -4.12 -4.64
N ALA A 150 8.77 -3.01 -5.26
CA ALA A 150 8.68 -1.68 -4.67
C ALA A 150 7.93 -0.70 -5.58
N ALA A 151 7.09 0.16 -4.98
CA ALA A 151 6.50 1.33 -5.62
C ALA A 151 6.92 2.60 -4.89
N SER A 152 7.11 3.69 -5.66
CA SER A 152 7.48 5.03 -5.15
C SER A 152 6.46 6.06 -5.62
N ASP A 153 6.03 6.96 -4.72
CA ASP A 153 5.06 8.01 -5.02
C ASP A 153 5.62 9.17 -5.88
N ALA A 154 6.94 9.21 -6.08
CA ALA A 154 7.59 10.13 -7.02
C ALA A 154 8.95 9.56 -7.49
N PHE A 155 9.59 10.28 -8.41
CA PHE A 155 10.89 9.91 -8.95
C PHE A 155 12.00 9.92 -7.88
N PHE A 156 13.07 9.18 -8.15
CA PHE A 156 14.29 9.18 -7.34
C PHE A 156 15.24 10.26 -7.89
N PRO A 157 15.51 11.34 -7.14
CA PRO A 157 16.45 12.39 -7.61
C PRO A 157 17.89 11.90 -7.66
N PHE A 158 18.22 10.86 -6.87
CA PHE A 158 19.56 10.24 -6.80
C PHE A 158 19.41 8.72 -6.72
N ALA A 159 20.51 8.00 -7.02
CA ALA A 159 20.50 6.54 -7.02
C ALA A 159 20.50 5.90 -5.63
N ASP A 160 20.76 6.66 -4.58
CA ASP A 160 20.92 6.17 -3.21
C ASP A 160 19.68 5.42 -2.67
N GLY A 161 18.47 5.93 -2.95
CA GLY A 161 17.24 5.23 -2.59
C GLY A 161 17.06 3.91 -3.33
N LEU A 162 17.38 3.88 -4.64
CA LEU A 162 17.36 2.65 -5.42
C LEU A 162 18.43 1.65 -4.95
N GLN A 163 19.62 2.14 -4.56
CA GLN A 163 20.68 1.29 -4.00
C GLN A 163 20.21 0.61 -2.70
N VAL A 164 19.53 1.34 -1.81
CA VAL A 164 18.95 0.74 -0.60
C VAL A 164 17.96 -0.36 -0.97
N LEU A 165 17.06 -0.12 -1.93
CA LEU A 165 16.08 -1.11 -2.37
C LEU A 165 16.75 -2.29 -3.10
N SER A 166 17.78 -2.06 -3.90
CA SER A 166 18.50 -3.13 -4.62
C SER A 166 19.21 -4.13 -3.70
N LEU A 167 19.71 -3.67 -2.55
CA LEU A 167 20.34 -4.53 -1.55
C LEU A 167 19.38 -5.57 -0.95
N ILE A 168 18.08 -5.37 -1.08
CA ILE A 168 17.06 -6.31 -0.61
C ILE A 168 16.83 -7.45 -1.60
N HIS A 169 17.12 -7.22 -2.88
CA HIS A 169 16.95 -8.20 -3.96
C HIS A 169 18.20 -9.04 -4.21
N ILE A 170 19.34 -8.62 -3.68
CA ILE A 170 20.58 -9.39 -3.85
C ILE A 170 20.59 -10.50 -2.80
N SER A 171 20.19 -11.70 -3.22
CA SER A 171 20.69 -12.91 -2.57
C SER A 171 22.21 -12.90 -2.82
N GLU A 172 23.00 -12.86 -1.78
CA GLU A 172 24.42 -13.14 -1.89
C GLU A 172 24.62 -14.44 -2.70
N PRO A 173 25.64 -14.51 -3.60
CA PRO A 173 25.90 -15.70 -4.40
C PRO A 173 26.28 -16.89 -3.54
#